data_6814ca163ef838ee0f57e914690e497b
#
_entry.id   6814ca163ef838ee0f57e914690e497b
#
_cell.length_a   1.000
_cell.length_b   1.000
_cell.length_c   1.000
_cell.angle_alpha   90.00
_cell.angle_beta   90.00
_cell.angle_gamma   90.00
#
_symmetry.space_group_name_H-M   'P 1'
#
loop_
_entity.id
_entity.type
_entity.pdbx_description
1 polymer ?
#
loop_
_entity_poly.entity_id
_entity_poly.type
_entity_poly.pdbx_seq_one_letter_code
_entity_poly.pdbx_strand_id
1 'polypeptide(L)'
;MIFAAIDIGSNAIRLLIEESKVVSKNDFYFKKISLTRIPLRLGKDVFSKGYVTGKTKSKLIDAFKAFKLLMKINEVDFYRACATSAMREAENRHDICESIPVSYTHLTLPTNHPV
;
A
#
# COMPACT_ATOMS: atom_id res chain seq x y z
N MET A 1 18.99 5.63 -4.41
CA MET A 1 18.21 4.51 -3.89
C MET A 1 16.73 4.77 -4.13
N ILE A 2 16.01 3.78 -4.57
CA ILE A 2 14.62 3.93 -4.98
C ILE A 2 13.72 3.25 -3.95
N PHE A 3 12.76 4.00 -3.45
CA PHE A 3 11.82 3.58 -2.42
C PHE A 3 10.40 3.60 -2.96
N ALA A 4 9.57 2.71 -2.42
CA ALA A 4 8.15 2.72 -2.70
C ALA A 4 7.34 2.70 -1.42
N ALA A 5 6.18 3.35 -1.46
CA ALA A 5 5.21 3.30 -0.39
C ALA A 5 3.86 2.92 -0.99
N ILE A 6 3.25 1.89 -0.40
CA ILE A 6 1.90 1.47 -0.77
C ILE A 6 0.96 1.87 0.36
N ASP A 7 -0.07 2.63 0.02
CA ASP A 7 -1.07 3.10 0.97
C ASP A 7 -2.41 2.47 0.61
N ILE A 8 -2.94 1.65 1.51
CA ILE A 8 -4.25 1.02 1.35
C ILE A 8 -5.26 1.90 2.06
N GLY A 9 -5.83 2.85 1.31
CA GLY A 9 -6.80 3.78 1.84
C GLY A 9 -8.24 3.29 1.70
N SER A 10 -9.18 4.02 2.28
CA SER A 10 -10.60 3.68 2.24
C SER A 10 -11.20 3.80 0.84
N ASN A 11 -10.72 4.74 0.04
CA ASN A 11 -11.24 4.98 -1.31
C ASN A 11 -10.37 4.37 -2.40
N ALA A 12 -9.07 4.35 -2.19
CA ALA A 12 -8.13 3.92 -3.20
C ALA A 12 -6.88 3.34 -2.56
N ILE A 13 -6.19 2.52 -3.34
CA ILE A 13 -4.84 2.08 -2.98
C ILE A 13 -3.86 2.84 -3.88
N ARG A 14 -2.73 3.24 -3.32
CA ARG A 14 -1.74 4.08 -3.99
C ARG A 14 -0.36 3.47 -3.92
N LEU A 15 0.39 3.65 -4.99
CA LEU A 15 1.82 3.32 -5.03
C LEU A 15 2.59 4.57 -5.36
N LEU A 16 3.39 5.03 -4.41
CA LEU A 16 4.31 6.15 -4.60
C LEU A 16 5.71 5.59 -4.76
N ILE A 17 6.41 5.96 -5.82
CA ILE A 17 7.80 5.60 -6.04
C ILE A 17 8.63 6.87 -6.05
N GLU A 18 9.66 6.91 -5.21
CA GLU A 18 10.56 8.05 -5.08
C GLU A 18 12.01 7.61 -5.08
N GLU A 19 12.87 8.48 -5.56
CA GLU A 19 14.30 8.26 -5.55
C GLU A 19 14.97 9.25 -4.60
N SER A 20 15.87 8.76 -3.74
CA SER A 20 16.67 9.63 -2.90
C SER A 20 17.83 10.19 -3.71
N LYS A 21 18.01 11.51 -3.64
CA LYS A 21 19.09 12.22 -4.30
C LYS A 21 19.98 12.88 -3.25
N VAL A 22 21.26 12.60 -3.30
CA VAL A 22 22.24 13.20 -2.38
C VAL A 22 22.75 14.49 -2.99
N VAL A 23 22.64 15.57 -2.23
CA VAL A 23 23.15 16.89 -2.64
C VAL A 23 24.53 17.14 -2.02
N SER A 24 24.68 16.78 -0.75
CA SER A 24 25.91 16.92 -0.01
C SER A 24 25.98 15.87 1.10
N LYS A 25 27.05 15.87 1.91
CA LYS A 25 27.31 14.83 2.91
C LYS A 25 26.12 14.54 3.84
N ASN A 26 25.39 15.59 4.27
CA ASN A 26 24.26 15.47 5.19
C ASN A 26 22.96 16.01 4.61
N ASP A 27 22.90 16.20 3.29
CA ASP A 27 21.76 16.84 2.66
C ASP A 27 21.28 15.99 1.48
N PHE A 28 19.99 15.60 1.52
CA PHE A 28 19.38 14.82 0.46
C PHE A 28 17.91 15.22 0.32
N TYR A 29 17.32 14.87 -0.81
CA TYR A 29 15.90 15.06 -1.06
C TYR A 29 15.34 13.86 -1.80
N PHE A 30 14.01 13.72 -1.79
CA PHE A 30 13.32 12.70 -2.53
C PHE A 30 12.71 13.30 -3.79
N LYS A 31 12.99 12.62 -4.92
CA LYS A 31 12.39 12.98 -6.20
C LYS A 31 11.31 11.98 -6.52
N LYS A 32 10.08 12.46 -6.74
CA LYS A 32 8.96 11.61 -7.14
C LYS A 32 9.22 11.05 -8.54
N ILE A 33 9.17 9.72 -8.67
CA ILE A 33 9.23 9.05 -9.95
C ILE A 33 7.82 8.84 -10.50
N SER A 34 6.92 8.30 -9.68
CA SER A 34 5.55 8.05 -10.11
C SER A 34 4.60 7.95 -8.92
N LEU A 35 3.34 8.18 -9.19
CA LEU A 35 2.25 7.94 -8.25
C LEU A 35 1.12 7.26 -9.03
N THR A 36 0.76 6.05 -8.61
CA THR A 36 -0.32 5.28 -9.22
C THR A 36 -1.43 5.12 -8.20
N ARG A 37 -2.66 5.42 -8.61
CA ARG A 37 -3.83 5.33 -7.76
C ARG A 37 -4.85 4.39 -8.40
N ILE A 38 -5.33 3.40 -7.63
CA ILE A 38 -6.38 2.48 -8.07
C ILE A 38 -7.56 2.60 -7.10
N PRO A 39 -8.75 3.05 -7.57
CA PRO A 39 -9.91 3.14 -6.69
C PRO A 39 -10.48 1.75 -6.41
N LEU A 40 -10.57 1.38 -5.13
CA LEU A 40 -11.10 0.09 -4.69
C LEU A 40 -12.32 0.22 -3.78
N ARG A 41 -12.48 1.36 -3.11
CA ARG A 41 -13.60 1.65 -2.21
C ARG A 41 -13.74 0.62 -1.07
N LEU A 42 -12.63 0.29 -0.43
CA LEU A 42 -12.63 -0.59 0.75
C LEU A 42 -13.56 -0.08 1.85
N GLY A 43 -13.60 1.24 2.06
CA GLY A 43 -14.44 1.85 3.06
C GLY A 43 -15.92 1.57 2.84
N LYS A 44 -16.35 1.54 1.60
CA LYS A 44 -17.76 1.24 1.28
C LYS A 44 -18.14 -0.17 1.75
N ASP A 45 -17.27 -1.16 1.50
CA ASP A 45 -17.50 -2.53 1.94
C ASP A 45 -17.53 -2.63 3.48
N VAL A 46 -16.47 -2.12 4.11
CA VAL A 46 -16.26 -2.28 5.55
C VAL A 46 -17.32 -1.53 6.35
N PHE A 47 -17.62 -0.29 5.96
CA PHE A 47 -18.56 0.53 6.71
C PHE A 47 -20.02 0.10 6.49
N SER A 48 -20.33 -0.57 5.38
CA SER A 48 -21.69 -1.08 5.14
C SER A 48 -21.86 -2.54 5.57
N LYS A 49 -20.83 -3.38 5.46
CA LYS A 49 -20.93 -4.83 5.69
C LYS A 49 -20.05 -5.33 6.83
N GLY A 50 -19.08 -4.56 7.27
CA GLY A 50 -18.12 -4.95 8.30
C GLY A 50 -16.96 -5.79 7.80
N TYR A 51 -16.93 -6.14 6.53
CA TYR A 51 -15.85 -6.95 5.93
C TYR A 51 -15.58 -6.56 4.48
N VAL A 52 -14.43 -6.96 3.98
CA VAL A 52 -14.08 -6.78 2.58
C VAL A 52 -14.69 -7.94 1.78
N THR A 53 -15.50 -7.60 0.77
CA THR A 53 -16.16 -8.62 -0.08
C THR A 53 -15.16 -9.37 -0.94
N GLY A 54 -15.56 -10.55 -1.42
CA GLY A 54 -14.71 -11.35 -2.32
C GLY A 54 -14.35 -10.60 -3.60
N LYS A 55 -15.29 -9.81 -4.12
CA LYS A 55 -15.05 -8.99 -5.32
C LYS A 55 -13.97 -7.94 -5.08
N THR A 56 -14.06 -7.23 -3.96
CA THR A 56 -13.08 -6.21 -3.60
C THR A 56 -11.73 -6.83 -3.26
N LYS A 57 -11.73 -7.97 -2.56
CA LYS A 57 -10.51 -8.73 -2.29
C LYS A 57 -9.79 -9.11 -3.56
N SER A 58 -10.50 -9.62 -4.56
CA SER A 58 -9.93 -9.99 -5.85
C SER A 58 -9.28 -8.80 -6.55
N LYS A 59 -9.95 -7.65 -6.54
CA LYS A 59 -9.40 -6.42 -7.11
C LYS A 59 -8.16 -5.95 -6.36
N LEU A 60 -8.17 -6.07 -5.04
CA LEU A 60 -7.03 -5.69 -4.21
C LEU A 60 -5.81 -6.55 -4.53
N ILE A 61 -6.00 -7.86 -4.67
CA ILE A 61 -4.92 -8.78 -5.03
C ILE A 61 -4.34 -8.41 -6.40
N ASP A 62 -5.19 -8.15 -7.39
CA ASP A 62 -4.75 -7.76 -8.72
C ASP A 62 -4.01 -6.43 -8.70
N ALA A 63 -4.47 -5.48 -7.90
CA ALA A 63 -3.79 -4.19 -7.75
C ALA A 63 -2.39 -4.37 -7.18
N PHE A 64 -2.23 -5.24 -6.17
CA PHE A 64 -0.91 -5.52 -5.61
C PHE A 64 0.01 -6.22 -6.59
N LYS A 65 -0.53 -7.12 -7.42
CA LYS A 65 0.25 -7.74 -8.50
C LYS A 65 0.75 -6.70 -9.48
N ALA A 66 -0.10 -5.75 -9.85
CA ALA A 66 0.29 -4.65 -10.73
C ALA A 66 1.37 -3.77 -10.08
N PHE A 67 1.21 -3.44 -8.80
CA PHE A 67 2.19 -2.66 -8.06
C PHE A 67 3.53 -3.36 -7.96
N LYS A 68 3.50 -4.68 -7.75
CA LYS A 68 4.72 -5.48 -7.70
C LYS A 68 5.49 -5.41 -9.02
N LEU A 69 4.78 -5.47 -10.14
CA LEU A 69 5.40 -5.32 -11.47
C LEU A 69 5.95 -3.91 -11.68
N LEU A 70 5.22 -2.89 -11.26
CA LEU A 70 5.68 -1.51 -11.36
C LEU A 70 6.93 -1.26 -10.52
N MET A 71 6.98 -1.83 -9.33
CA MET A 71 8.16 -1.74 -8.47
C MET A 71 9.36 -2.45 -9.10
N LYS A 72 9.13 -3.60 -9.73
CA LYS A 72 10.17 -4.34 -10.42
C LYS A 72 10.73 -3.55 -11.61
N ILE A 73 9.85 -2.97 -12.43
CA ILE A 73 10.24 -2.17 -13.59
C ILE A 73 11.08 -0.97 -13.18
N ASN A 74 10.73 -0.34 -12.07
CA ASN A 74 11.44 0.85 -11.56
C ASN A 74 12.63 0.50 -10.66
N GLU A 75 12.93 -0.78 -10.50
CA GLU A 75 14.06 -1.26 -9.71
C GLU A 75 14.04 -0.73 -8.27
N VAL A 76 12.88 -0.82 -7.64
CA VAL A 76 12.68 -0.37 -6.24
C VAL A 76 13.55 -1.20 -5.30
N ASP A 77 14.34 -0.51 -4.48
CA ASP A 77 15.24 -1.16 -3.51
C ASP A 77 14.49 -1.57 -2.24
N PHE A 78 13.61 -0.71 -1.76
CA PHE A 78 12.82 -0.96 -0.54
C PHE A 78 11.41 -0.48 -0.72
N TYR A 79 10.46 -1.19 -0.14
CA TYR A 79 9.08 -0.74 -0.11
C TYR A 79 8.43 -1.01 1.25
N ARG A 80 7.39 -0.27 1.53
CA ARG A 80 6.56 -0.47 2.71
C ARG A 80 5.10 -0.32 2.31
N ALA A 81 4.26 -1.20 2.82
CA ALA A 81 2.82 -1.12 2.63
C ALA A 81 2.16 -0.81 3.97
N CYS A 82 1.19 0.10 3.95
CA CYS A 82 0.49 0.56 5.14
C CYS A 82 -1.00 0.60 4.86
N ALA A 83 -1.79 0.04 5.75
CA ALA A 83 -3.25 0.04 5.64
C ALA A 83 -3.87 0.99 6.65
N THR A 84 -4.92 1.69 6.22
CA THR A 84 -5.61 2.67 7.05
C THR A 84 -6.84 2.07 7.75
N SER A 85 -7.70 2.94 8.32
CA SER A 85 -8.80 2.55 9.19
C SER A 85 -9.76 1.52 8.61
N ALA A 86 -10.10 1.60 7.32
CA ALA A 86 -11.03 0.65 6.72
C ALA A 86 -10.53 -0.79 6.83
N MET A 87 -9.24 -1.01 6.54
CA MET A 87 -8.66 -2.35 6.65
C MET A 87 -8.60 -2.81 8.11
N ARG A 88 -8.26 -1.90 9.04
CA ARG A 88 -8.19 -2.25 10.46
C ARG A 88 -9.53 -2.70 11.02
N GLU A 89 -10.63 -2.12 10.54
CA GLU A 89 -11.97 -2.41 11.03
C GLU A 89 -12.62 -3.58 10.31
N ALA A 90 -12.04 -4.09 9.25
CA ALA A 90 -12.59 -5.24 8.54
C ALA A 90 -12.48 -6.49 9.39
N GLU A 91 -13.57 -7.23 9.51
CA GLU A 91 -13.62 -8.49 10.27
C GLU A 91 -12.65 -9.52 9.70
N ASN A 92 -12.50 -9.55 8.37
CA ASN A 92 -11.64 -10.49 7.67
C ASN A 92 -10.27 -9.90 7.31
N ARG A 93 -9.78 -8.91 8.07
CA ARG A 93 -8.51 -8.24 7.75
C ARG A 93 -7.32 -9.16 7.67
N HIS A 94 -7.24 -10.17 8.54
CA HIS A 94 -6.13 -11.11 8.54
C HIS A 94 -6.12 -11.94 7.26
N ASP A 95 -7.28 -12.44 6.84
CA ASP A 95 -7.42 -13.19 5.59
C ASP A 95 -7.02 -12.33 4.39
N ILE A 96 -7.45 -11.07 4.37
CA ILE A 96 -7.11 -10.14 3.30
C ILE A 96 -5.59 -9.90 3.26
N CYS A 97 -4.99 -9.61 4.41
CA CYS A 97 -3.54 -9.36 4.48
C CYS A 97 -2.72 -10.59 4.04
N GLU A 98 -3.16 -11.80 4.40
CA GLU A 98 -2.50 -13.02 3.99
C GLU A 98 -2.60 -13.29 2.49
N SER A 99 -3.63 -12.78 1.86
CA SER A 99 -3.88 -12.97 0.43
C SER A 99 -3.10 -12.01 -0.46
N ILE A 100 -2.52 -10.95 0.12
CA ILE A 100 -1.78 -9.95 -0.63
C ILE A 100 -0.41 -10.51 -1.05
N PRO A 101 -0.04 -10.46 -2.35
CA PRO A 101 1.19 -11.07 -2.84
C PRO A 101 2.44 -10.21 -2.59
N VAL A 102 2.62 -9.74 -1.36
CA VAL A 102 3.80 -8.98 -0.91
C VAL A 102 4.28 -9.55 0.41
N SER A 103 5.54 -9.29 0.74
CA SER A 103 6.12 -9.78 1.99
C SER A 103 5.48 -9.12 3.20
N TYR A 104 5.11 -9.91 4.19
CA TYR A 104 4.56 -9.42 5.45
C TYR A 104 5.50 -8.50 6.20
N THR A 105 6.80 -8.68 6.04
CA THR A 105 7.77 -7.83 6.70
C THR A 105 7.65 -6.36 6.28
N HIS A 106 6.97 -6.11 5.16
CA HIS A 106 6.77 -4.77 4.62
C HIS A 106 5.33 -4.29 4.71
N LEU A 107 4.40 -5.12 5.20
CA LEU A 107 3.00 -4.73 5.36
C LEU A 107 2.74 -4.38 6.81
N THR A 108 2.38 -3.14 7.08
CA THR A 108 2.08 -2.67 8.43
C THR A 108 0.67 -2.10 8.47
N LEU A 109 -0.02 -2.35 9.60
CA LEU A 109 -1.30 -1.72 9.89
C LEU A 109 -1.05 -0.56 10.84
N PRO A 110 -1.47 0.67 10.51
CA PRO A 110 -1.31 1.78 11.42
C PRO A 110 -2.01 1.48 12.74
N THR A 111 -1.35 1.82 13.83
CA THR A 111 -1.93 1.71 15.16
C THR A 111 -2.62 3.02 15.52
N ASN A 112 -3.50 2.97 16.54
CA ASN A 112 -4.16 4.17 17.02
C ASN A 112 -3.26 5.00 17.94
N HIS A 113 -2.03 4.58 18.14
CA HIS A 113 -1.11 5.30 18.99
C HIS A 113 -0.43 6.40 18.19
N PRO A 114 -0.56 7.65 18.63
CA PRO A 114 0.31 8.68 18.08
C PRO A 114 1.73 8.33 18.51
N VAL A 115 2.55 8.20 17.56
CA VAL A 115 3.95 7.87 17.83
C VAL A 115 4.73 9.13 18.03
#